data_3388c9d5005a09095c169605484cd84a
#
_entry.id   3388c9d5005a09095c169605484cd84a
#
_cell.length_a   1.000
_cell.length_b   1.000
_cell.length_c   1.000
_cell.angle_alpha   90.00
_cell.angle_beta   90.00
_cell.angle_gamma   90.00
#
_symmetry.space_group_name_H-M   'P 1'
#
loop_
_entity.id
_entity.type
_entity.pdbx_description
1 polymer ?
#
loop_
_entity_poly.entity_id
_entity_poly.type
_entity_poly.pdbx_seq_one_letter_code
_entity_poly.pdbx_strand_id
1 'polypeptide(L)'
;MTKLFGTDGIRGKANVHPMTAEVALKIGAAVGRYFSAGRDGVHRVVIGKDTRLSGYMFENALTAGLTSSGMNVLLLGPVPTPAVGLLTRSMRADLGVMISASHNPATDNGIKFFGP
;
A
#
# COMPACT_ATOMS: atom_id res chain seq x y z
N MET A 1 -6.15 -4.77 16.03
CA MET A 1 -5.83 -4.38 14.67
C MET A 1 -5.27 -5.51 13.82
N THR A 2 -4.80 -6.52 14.50
CA THR A 2 -4.08 -7.63 13.86
C THR A 2 -4.87 -8.44 12.85
N LYS A 3 -6.18 -8.34 12.85
CA LYS A 3 -7.01 -9.20 12.00
C LYS A 3 -7.34 -8.63 10.63
N LEU A 4 -6.90 -7.40 10.34
CA LEU A 4 -7.11 -6.83 9.01
C LEU A 4 -6.24 -7.50 7.96
N PHE A 5 -5.01 -7.86 8.32
CA PHE A 5 -4.08 -8.45 7.38
C PHE A 5 -3.97 -9.95 7.61
N GLY A 6 -4.19 -10.71 6.55
CA GLY A 6 -3.83 -12.10 6.50
C GLY A 6 -2.47 -12.27 5.87
N THR A 7 -2.17 -13.49 5.43
CA THR A 7 -0.90 -13.82 4.77
C THR A 7 -0.68 -12.99 3.51
N ASP A 8 -1.76 -12.67 2.80
CA ASP A 8 -1.71 -11.93 1.53
C ASP A 8 -2.15 -10.47 1.67
N GLY A 9 -2.04 -9.88 2.86
CA GLY A 9 -2.50 -8.53 3.12
C GLY A 9 -4.00 -8.48 3.34
N ILE A 10 -4.65 -7.41 2.90
CA ILE A 10 -6.11 -7.32 2.93
C ILE A 10 -6.64 -7.33 1.50
N ARG A 11 -7.79 -7.94 1.31
CA ARG A 11 -8.46 -7.91 0.01
C ARG A 11 -9.95 -8.11 0.20
N GLY A 12 -10.72 -7.67 -0.79
CA GLY A 12 -12.16 -7.82 -0.80
C GLY A 12 -12.78 -6.92 -1.84
N LYS A 13 -14.09 -6.86 -1.84
CA LYS A 13 -14.82 -6.02 -2.77
C LYS A 13 -14.56 -4.54 -2.47
N ALA A 14 -14.24 -3.77 -3.50
CA ALA A 14 -13.99 -2.34 -3.33
C ALA A 14 -15.23 -1.64 -2.78
N ASN A 15 -15.00 -0.73 -1.84
CA ASN A 15 -16.03 0.04 -1.11
C ASN A 15 -16.84 -0.79 -0.11
N VAL A 16 -16.41 -2.01 0.16
CA VAL A 16 -16.98 -2.84 1.23
C VAL A 16 -15.86 -3.10 2.24
N HIS A 17 -16.13 -2.84 3.52
CA HIS A 17 -15.11 -3.02 4.56
C HIS A 17 -14.46 -4.41 4.46
N PRO A 18 -13.13 -4.53 4.56
CA PRO A 18 -12.17 -3.49 4.91
C PRO A 18 -11.61 -2.70 3.71
N MET A 19 -12.03 -3.00 2.49
CA MET A 19 -11.48 -2.38 1.29
C MET A 19 -12.19 -1.05 0.98
N THR A 20 -12.01 -0.07 1.85
CA THR A 20 -12.54 1.28 1.68
C THR A 20 -11.42 2.31 1.69
N ALA A 21 -11.69 3.49 1.14
CA ALA A 21 -10.74 4.59 1.16
C ALA A 21 -10.39 5.00 2.59
N GLU A 22 -11.37 4.99 3.48
CA GLU A 22 -11.15 5.35 4.89
C GLU A 22 -10.18 4.39 5.57
N VAL A 23 -10.34 3.09 5.35
CA VAL A 23 -9.43 2.10 5.90
C VAL A 23 -8.03 2.26 5.30
N ALA A 24 -7.93 2.48 3.99
CA ALA A 24 -6.63 2.68 3.33
C ALA A 24 -5.91 3.91 3.89
N LEU A 25 -6.63 5.00 4.11
CA LEU A 25 -6.07 6.20 4.72
C LEU A 25 -5.52 5.91 6.13
N LYS A 26 -6.29 5.21 6.94
CA LYS A 26 -5.88 4.85 8.30
C LYS A 26 -4.67 3.93 8.30
N ILE A 27 -4.62 2.97 7.38
CA ILE A 27 -3.48 2.07 7.25
C ILE A 27 -2.23 2.90 6.91
N GLY A 28 -2.33 3.79 5.92
CA GLY A 28 -1.20 4.63 5.53
C GLY A 28 -0.71 5.49 6.68
N ALA A 29 -1.62 6.10 7.42
CA ALA A 29 -1.26 6.91 8.58
C ALA A 29 -0.58 6.09 9.67
N ALA A 30 -1.08 4.90 9.94
CA ALA A 30 -0.50 4.00 10.96
C ALA A 30 0.90 3.53 10.56
N VAL A 31 1.07 3.14 9.29
CA VAL A 31 2.36 2.72 8.76
C VAL A 31 3.38 3.84 8.83
N GLY A 32 2.98 5.05 8.42
CA GLY A 32 3.86 6.20 8.47
C GLY A 32 4.30 6.54 9.89
N ARG A 33 3.37 6.47 10.84
CA ARG A 33 3.71 6.69 12.25
C ARG A 33 4.68 5.62 12.76
N TYR A 34 4.48 4.38 12.35
CA TYR A 34 5.38 3.29 12.75
C TYR A 34 6.82 3.56 12.32
N PHE A 35 7.02 3.93 11.06
CA PHE A 35 8.36 4.18 10.53
C PHE A 35 8.97 5.49 11.05
N SER A 36 8.16 6.49 11.34
CA SER A 36 8.65 7.79 11.81
C SER A 36 8.96 7.80 13.30
N ALA A 37 8.33 6.93 14.08
CA ALA A 37 8.45 6.94 15.53
C ALA A 37 9.83 6.48 15.97
N GLY A 38 10.60 7.39 16.59
CA GLY A 38 11.92 7.07 17.13
C GLY A 38 12.96 6.72 16.08
N ARG A 39 12.73 7.05 14.83
CA ARG A 39 13.66 6.78 13.73
C ARG A 39 14.00 8.06 13.01
N ASP A 40 15.29 8.30 12.86
CA ASP A 40 15.77 9.46 12.12
C ASP A 40 15.87 9.14 10.65
N GLY A 41 15.90 10.18 9.83
CA GLY A 41 16.12 10.06 8.41
C GLY A 41 14.84 10.02 7.59
N VAL A 42 15.02 9.82 6.31
CA VAL A 42 13.94 9.80 5.33
C VAL A 42 13.46 8.35 5.16
N HIS A 43 12.16 8.17 5.26
CA HIS A 43 11.55 6.86 5.05
C HIS A 43 10.75 6.87 3.75
N ARG A 44 10.89 5.82 2.96
CA ARG A 44 10.32 5.74 1.61
C ARG A 44 9.42 4.53 1.46
N VAL A 45 8.35 4.72 0.70
CA VAL A 45 7.45 3.64 0.29
C VAL A 45 7.34 3.67 -1.23
N VAL A 46 7.44 2.52 -1.87
CA VAL A 46 7.10 2.40 -3.29
C VAL A 46 5.74 1.74 -3.39
N ILE A 47 4.88 2.26 -4.26
CA ILE A 47 3.53 1.75 -4.44
C ILE A 47 3.31 1.42 -5.91
N GLY A 48 2.99 0.15 -6.17
CA GLY A 48 2.55 -0.30 -7.48
C GLY A 48 1.09 -0.71 -7.43
N LYS A 49 0.48 -0.83 -8.58
CA LYS A 49 -0.91 -1.28 -8.69
C LYS A 49 -1.11 -2.02 -10.01
N ASP A 50 -2.19 -2.79 -10.09
CA ASP A 50 -2.62 -3.33 -11.36
C ASP A 50 -3.58 -2.34 -12.04
N THR A 51 -4.30 -2.78 -13.06
CA THR A 51 -5.11 -1.88 -13.89
C THR A 51 -6.54 -1.68 -13.40
N ARG A 52 -6.91 -2.21 -12.23
CA ARG A 52 -8.26 -2.04 -11.71
C ARG A 52 -8.57 -0.56 -11.45
N LEU A 53 -9.79 -0.14 -11.78
CA LEU A 53 -10.20 1.26 -11.60
C LEU A 53 -10.12 1.71 -10.14
N SER A 54 -10.51 0.83 -9.21
CA SER A 54 -10.45 1.16 -7.80
C SER A 54 -9.03 1.35 -7.28
N GLY A 55 -8.02 0.92 -8.04
CA GLY A 55 -6.62 1.11 -7.68
C GLY A 55 -6.26 2.57 -7.47
N TYR A 56 -6.83 3.47 -8.25
CA TYR A 56 -6.57 4.90 -8.08
C TYR A 56 -7.07 5.40 -6.73
N MET A 57 -8.25 4.98 -6.33
CA MET A 57 -8.81 5.37 -5.03
C MET A 57 -7.93 4.90 -3.88
N PHE A 58 -7.52 3.64 -3.90
CA PHE A 58 -6.70 3.07 -2.83
C PHE A 58 -5.30 3.66 -2.84
N GLU A 59 -4.72 3.88 -4.01
CA GLU A 59 -3.42 4.51 -4.15
C GLU A 59 -3.43 5.91 -3.54
N ASN A 60 -4.43 6.71 -3.86
CA ASN A 60 -4.55 8.07 -3.35
C ASN A 60 -4.79 8.11 -1.84
N ALA A 61 -5.68 7.28 -1.34
CA ALA A 61 -6.00 7.24 0.08
C ALA A 61 -4.79 6.78 0.91
N LEU A 62 -4.11 5.74 0.44
CA LEU A 62 -2.93 5.23 1.11
C LEU A 62 -1.80 6.26 1.10
N THR A 63 -1.60 6.91 -0.05
CA THR A 63 -0.59 7.96 -0.20
C THR A 63 -0.86 9.12 0.76
N ALA A 64 -2.11 9.56 0.87
CA ALA A 64 -2.48 10.63 1.79
C ALA A 64 -2.12 10.28 3.23
N GLY A 65 -2.42 9.06 3.66
CA GLY A 65 -2.09 8.60 5.00
C GLY A 65 -0.59 8.53 5.24
N LEU A 66 0.14 7.97 4.28
CA LEU A 66 1.60 7.83 4.37
C LEU A 66 2.30 9.18 4.40
N THR A 67 1.94 10.09 3.50
CA THR A 67 2.58 11.40 3.42
C THR A 67 2.23 12.27 4.62
N SER A 68 1.00 12.19 5.11
CA SER A 68 0.59 12.97 6.27
C SER A 68 1.35 12.56 7.54
N SER A 69 1.85 11.34 7.59
CA SER A 69 2.62 10.85 8.73
C SER A 69 4.13 10.80 8.47
N GLY A 70 4.60 11.43 7.40
CA GLY A 70 6.02 11.72 7.23
C GLY A 70 6.78 10.82 6.28
N MET A 71 6.13 9.93 5.54
CA MET A 71 6.82 9.09 4.57
C MET A 71 6.84 9.72 3.19
N ASN A 72 7.92 9.50 2.47
CA ASN A 72 8.00 9.82 1.05
C ASN A 72 7.44 8.66 0.24
N VAL A 73 6.53 8.98 -0.67
CA VAL A 73 5.86 7.96 -1.47
C VAL A 73 6.29 8.08 -2.92
N LEU A 74 6.65 6.95 -3.51
CA LEU A 74 6.99 6.86 -4.92
C LEU A 74 5.97 5.98 -5.61
N LEU A 75 5.21 6.57 -6.51
CA LEU A 75 4.17 5.87 -7.24
C LEU A 75 4.77 5.28 -8.52
N LEU A 76 4.67 3.95 -8.64
CA LEU A 76 5.22 3.24 -9.80
C LEU A 76 4.21 3.13 -10.94
N GLY A 77 2.93 3.31 -10.64
CA GLY A 77 1.87 3.08 -11.60
C GLY A 77 1.58 1.59 -11.79
N PRO A 78 0.96 1.22 -12.92
CA PRO A 78 0.66 -0.19 -13.20
C PRO A 78 1.94 -0.97 -13.45
N VAL A 79 2.24 -1.92 -12.57
CA VAL A 79 3.43 -2.77 -12.66
C VAL A 79 3.09 -4.16 -12.14
N PRO A 80 3.82 -5.20 -12.58
CA PRO A 80 3.65 -6.52 -12.00
C PRO A 80 4.11 -6.56 -10.54
N THR A 81 3.49 -7.44 -9.76
CA THR A 81 3.84 -7.57 -8.33
C THR A 81 5.33 -7.80 -8.08
N PRO A 82 6.05 -8.67 -8.84
CA PRO A 82 7.48 -8.85 -8.62
C PRO A 82 8.31 -7.57 -8.78
N ALA A 83 7.85 -6.65 -9.63
CA ALA A 83 8.56 -5.39 -9.82
C ALA A 83 8.54 -4.54 -8.55
N VAL A 84 7.45 -4.59 -7.78
CA VAL A 84 7.37 -3.85 -6.52
C VAL A 84 8.43 -4.35 -5.53
N GLY A 85 8.55 -5.66 -5.38
CA GLY A 85 9.57 -6.23 -4.49
C GLY A 85 10.98 -5.86 -4.91
N LEU A 86 11.26 -5.96 -6.22
CA LEU A 86 12.57 -5.62 -6.75
C LEU A 86 12.90 -4.14 -6.53
N LEU A 87 11.96 -3.26 -6.83
CA LEU A 87 12.17 -1.82 -6.71
C LEU A 87 12.24 -1.36 -5.25
N THR A 88 11.53 -2.03 -4.36
CA THR A 88 11.65 -1.75 -2.92
C THR A 88 13.10 -1.88 -2.48
N ARG A 89 13.77 -2.95 -2.90
CA ARG A 89 15.17 -3.16 -2.56
C ARG A 89 16.10 -2.23 -3.31
N SER A 90 15.94 -2.12 -4.63
CA SER A 90 16.89 -1.35 -5.45
C SER A 90 16.83 0.14 -5.15
N MET A 91 15.70 0.65 -4.73
CA MET A 91 15.51 2.05 -4.36
C MET A 91 15.72 2.31 -2.88
N ARG A 92 16.11 1.29 -2.13
CA ARG A 92 16.31 1.37 -0.69
C ARG A 92 15.11 1.94 0.04
N ALA A 93 13.94 1.48 -0.36
CA ALA A 93 12.70 1.85 0.31
C ALA A 93 12.52 1.00 1.57
N ASP A 94 11.86 1.57 2.57
CA ASP A 94 11.56 0.86 3.79
C ASP A 94 10.43 -0.14 3.59
N LEU A 95 9.57 0.13 2.61
CA LEU A 95 8.37 -0.66 2.41
C LEU A 95 7.96 -0.60 0.95
N GLY A 96 7.42 -1.70 0.45
CA GLY A 96 6.75 -1.77 -0.84
C GLY A 96 5.29 -2.12 -0.65
N VAL A 97 4.43 -1.58 -1.50
CA VAL A 97 3.00 -1.84 -1.46
C VAL A 97 2.53 -2.20 -2.86
N MET A 98 1.75 -3.27 -2.96
CA MET A 98 1.07 -3.62 -4.21
C MET A 98 -0.44 -3.56 -3.99
N ILE A 99 -1.10 -2.80 -4.84
CA ILE A 99 -2.56 -2.68 -4.81
C ILE A 99 -3.12 -3.58 -5.91
N SER A 100 -3.58 -4.75 -5.52
CA SER A 100 -4.09 -5.77 -6.44
C SER A 100 -4.80 -6.86 -5.66
N ALA A 101 -5.79 -7.46 -6.27
CA ALA A 101 -6.45 -8.66 -5.73
C ALA A 101 -6.14 -9.88 -6.60
N SER A 102 -5.04 -9.81 -7.36
CA SER A 102 -4.56 -10.95 -8.15
C SER A 102 -5.64 -11.49 -9.11
N HIS A 103 -6.11 -12.71 -8.91
CA HIS A 103 -7.10 -13.34 -9.78
C HIS A 103 -8.55 -13.02 -9.44
N ASN A 104 -8.79 -12.25 -8.40
CA ASN A 104 -10.15 -11.90 -7.99
C ASN A 104 -10.83 -11.04 -9.08
N PRO A 105 -12.18 -11.00 -9.10
CA PRO A 105 -12.89 -10.16 -10.07
C PRO A 105 -12.46 -8.70 -10.05
N ALA A 106 -12.67 -7.97 -11.13
CA ALA A 106 -12.27 -6.57 -11.26
C ALA A 106 -12.92 -5.66 -10.22
N THR A 107 -14.05 -6.06 -9.63
CA THR A 107 -14.72 -5.32 -8.56
C THR A 107 -14.01 -5.44 -7.22
N ASP A 108 -13.09 -6.40 -7.09
CA ASP A 108 -12.30 -6.57 -5.88
C ASP A 108 -11.01 -5.80 -5.98
N ASN A 109 -10.38 -5.57 -4.84
CA ASN A 109 -9.02 -5.07 -4.78
C ASN A 109 -8.36 -5.56 -3.49
N GLY A 110 -7.09 -5.23 -3.34
CA GLY A 110 -6.34 -5.64 -2.17
C GLY A 110 -5.13 -4.76 -1.96
N ILE A 111 -4.58 -4.81 -0.77
CA ILE A 111 -3.37 -4.08 -0.40
C ILE A 111 -2.42 -5.08 0.25
N LYS A 112 -1.22 -5.19 -0.32
CA LYS A 112 -0.21 -6.13 0.12
C LYS A 112 1.09 -5.39 0.39
N PHE A 113 1.74 -5.71 1.51
CA PHE A 113 2.98 -5.06 1.92
C PHE A 113 4.16 -5.99 1.75
N PHE A 114 5.31 -5.39 1.37
CA PHE A 114 6.58 -6.10 1.21
C PHE A 114 7.66 -5.37 1.98
N GLY A 115 8.48 -6.11 2.71
CA GLY A 115 9.70 -5.57 3.29
C GLY A 115 10.81 -5.44 2.25
N PRO A 116 11.90 -4.79 2.63
CA PRO A 116 13.05 -4.65 1.72
C PRO A 116 13.80 -5.95 1.44
#